data_3311a0aee4be3e3c7ba11817fb6372fa
#
_entry.id   3311a0aee4be3e3c7ba11817fb6372fa
#
_cell.length_a   1.000
_cell.length_b   1.000
_cell.length_c   1.000
_cell.angle_alpha   90.00
_cell.angle_beta   90.00
_cell.angle_gamma   90.00
#
_symmetry.space_group_name_H-M   'P 1'
#
loop_
_entity.id
_entity.type
_entity.pdbx_description
1 polymer ?
#
loop_
_entity_poly.entity_id
_entity_poly.type
_entity_poly.pdbx_seq_one_letter_code
_entity_poly.pdbx_strand_id
1 'polypeptide(L)'
;MTGVQTCALPISPEVAAKKVKRESKVAGKANVVIWPDLNVGNVAVKIIQQFGHADSYGPMLQGFDGIVCDCSRGAPVSEIKGNIIISAVRAAALEG
;
A
#
# COMPACT_ATOMS: atom_id res chain seq x y z
N MET A 1 -18.54 10.70 11.16
CA MET A 1 -17.11 10.73 11.56
C MET A 1 -16.26 10.73 10.30
N THR A 2 -15.33 11.62 10.19
CA THR A 2 -14.43 11.68 9.04
C THR A 2 -13.31 10.65 9.18
N GLY A 3 -12.88 10.04 8.08
CA GLY A 3 -11.80 9.05 8.07
C GLY A 3 -10.46 9.62 8.54
N VAL A 4 -10.25 10.92 8.44
CA VAL A 4 -9.02 11.59 8.86
C VAL A 4 -8.83 11.53 10.38
N GLN A 5 -9.91 11.67 11.14
CA GLN A 5 -9.87 11.63 12.61
C GLN A 5 -9.72 10.21 13.18
N THR A 6 -9.98 9.21 12.36
CA THR A 6 -9.94 7.80 12.76
C THR A 6 -9.08 6.97 11.83
N CYS A 7 -8.01 7.55 11.29
CA CYS A 7 -7.13 6.90 10.32
C CYS A 7 -6.47 5.62 10.87
N ALA A 8 -6.33 5.48 12.17
CA ALA A 8 -5.80 4.26 12.78
C ALA A 8 -6.84 3.14 12.93
N LEU A 9 -8.13 3.43 12.75
CA LEU A 9 -9.20 2.45 12.93
C LEU A 9 -9.05 1.20 12.06
N PRO A 10 -8.69 1.31 10.77
CA PRO A 10 -8.55 0.13 9.92
C PRO A 10 -7.40 -0.78 10.32
N ILE A 11 -6.33 -0.25 10.92
CA ILE A 11 -5.07 -0.97 11.15
C ILE A 11 -4.78 -1.24 12.62
N SER A 12 -5.39 -0.52 13.56
CA SER A 12 -5.16 -0.69 14.99
C SER A 12 -6.31 -1.45 15.64
N PRO A 13 -6.08 -2.69 16.14
CA PRO A 13 -7.11 -3.44 16.86
C PRO A 13 -7.65 -2.71 18.08
N GLU A 14 -6.79 -1.98 18.79
CA GLU A 14 -7.19 -1.24 20.01
C GLU A 14 -8.13 -0.08 19.67
N VAL A 15 -7.83 0.65 18.60
CA VAL A 15 -8.69 1.75 18.13
C VAL A 15 -10.00 1.21 17.59
N ALA A 16 -9.95 0.12 16.83
CA ALA A 16 -11.13 -0.56 16.32
C ALA A 16 -12.05 -1.00 17.45
N ALA A 17 -11.51 -1.61 18.50
CA ALA A 17 -12.28 -2.05 19.66
C ALA A 17 -13.01 -0.92 20.37
N LYS A 18 -12.39 0.27 20.41
CA LYS A 18 -13.00 1.46 21.05
C LYS A 18 -14.03 2.18 20.18
N LYS A 19 -13.83 2.18 18.87
CA LYS A 19 -14.61 3.00 17.94
C LYS A 19 -15.68 2.24 17.17
N VAL A 20 -15.47 0.97 16.89
CA VAL A 20 -16.39 0.15 16.13
C VAL A 20 -17.34 -0.56 17.08
N LYS A 21 -18.63 -0.25 16.94
CA LYS A 21 -19.69 -0.83 17.80
C LYS A 21 -20.46 -1.96 17.13
N ARG A 22 -20.04 -2.37 15.95
CA ARG A 22 -20.63 -3.47 15.19
C ARG A 22 -19.55 -4.45 14.78
N GLU A 23 -19.92 -5.65 14.42
CA GLU A 23 -18.99 -6.62 13.88
C GLU A 23 -18.40 -6.12 12.55
N SER A 24 -17.09 -6.15 12.44
CA SER A 24 -16.37 -5.81 11.21
C SER A 24 -15.25 -6.81 10.98
N LYS A 25 -15.16 -7.30 9.75
CA LYS A 25 -14.09 -8.21 9.33
C LYS A 25 -12.79 -7.47 8.99
N VAL A 26 -12.84 -6.15 8.86
CA VAL A 26 -11.76 -5.31 8.35
C VAL A 26 -11.15 -4.41 9.43
N ALA A 27 -11.99 -3.83 10.29
CA ALA A 27 -11.53 -2.87 11.30
C ALA A 27 -10.44 -3.47 12.19
N GLY A 28 -9.30 -2.80 12.27
CA GLY A 28 -8.14 -3.24 13.02
C GLY A 28 -7.33 -4.38 12.38
N LYS A 29 -7.72 -4.86 11.20
CA LYS A 29 -7.10 -6.01 10.51
C LYS A 29 -6.81 -5.75 9.04
N ALA A 30 -6.94 -4.52 8.60
CA ALA A 30 -6.74 -4.16 7.20
C ALA A 30 -5.28 -4.40 6.80
N ASN A 31 -5.09 -5.02 5.64
CA ASN A 31 -3.78 -5.21 5.02
C ASN A 31 -3.66 -4.52 3.66
N VAL A 32 -4.72 -3.83 3.24
CA VAL A 32 -4.73 -2.96 2.07
C VAL A 32 -5.35 -1.63 2.50
N VAL A 33 -4.68 -0.53 2.18
CA VAL A 33 -5.14 0.81 2.50
C VAL A 33 -5.26 1.62 1.21
N ILE A 34 -6.44 2.21 1.00
CA ILE A 34 -6.70 3.10 -0.12
C ILE A 34 -6.62 4.54 0.36
N TRP A 35 -5.70 5.29 -0.20
CA TRP A 35 -5.51 6.69 0.12
C TRP A 35 -6.50 7.57 -0.64
N PRO A 36 -6.91 8.73 -0.07
CA PRO A 36 -7.86 9.63 -0.73
C PRO A 36 -7.39 10.15 -2.08
N ASP A 37 -6.10 10.41 -2.20
CA ASP A 37 -5.47 10.91 -3.42
C ASP A 37 -3.98 10.58 -3.45
N LEU A 38 -3.34 10.87 -4.58
CA LEU A 38 -1.94 10.57 -4.79
C LEU A 38 -1.00 11.39 -3.88
N ASN A 39 -1.37 12.61 -3.53
CA ASN A 39 -0.55 13.43 -2.63
C ASN A 39 -0.41 12.78 -1.26
N VAL A 40 -1.52 12.33 -0.70
CA VAL A 40 -1.53 11.61 0.58
C VAL A 40 -0.75 10.30 0.47
N GLY A 41 -0.96 9.54 -0.59
CA GLY A 41 -0.26 8.28 -0.83
C GLY A 41 1.26 8.48 -0.92
N ASN A 42 1.72 9.47 -1.67
CA ASN A 42 3.15 9.76 -1.81
C ASN A 42 3.80 10.14 -0.47
N VAL A 43 3.16 11.01 0.29
CA VAL A 43 3.66 11.41 1.61
C VAL A 43 3.69 10.21 2.56
N ALA A 44 2.61 9.43 2.61
CA ALA A 44 2.49 8.27 3.48
C ALA A 44 3.57 7.22 3.19
N VAL A 45 3.78 6.87 1.93
CA VAL A 45 4.80 5.91 1.53
C VAL A 45 6.20 6.38 1.93
N LYS A 46 6.53 7.63 1.69
CA LYS A 46 7.85 8.17 2.05
C LYS A 46 8.07 8.21 3.56
N ILE A 47 7.07 8.58 4.33
CA ILE A 47 7.15 8.56 5.80
C ILE A 47 7.36 7.12 6.30
N ILE A 48 6.60 6.17 5.79
CA ILE A 48 6.72 4.75 6.18
C ILE A 48 8.11 4.21 5.83
N GLN A 49 8.62 4.52 4.64
CA GLN A 49 9.97 4.12 4.25
C GLN A 49 11.05 4.72 5.15
N GLN A 50 10.99 6.03 5.37
CA GLN A 50 12.08 6.75 6.05
C GLN A 50 12.02 6.61 7.57
N PHE A 51 10.86 6.76 8.17
CA PHE A 51 10.72 6.67 9.63
C PHE A 51 10.33 5.28 10.12
N GLY A 52 9.59 4.53 9.33
CA GLY A 52 9.20 3.16 9.65
C GLY A 52 10.21 2.11 9.24
N HIS A 53 11.26 2.48 8.52
CA HIS A 53 12.29 1.57 8.01
C HIS A 53 11.70 0.40 7.22
N ALA A 54 10.62 0.66 6.48
CA ALA A 54 9.95 -0.36 5.69
C ALA A 54 10.55 -0.46 4.29
N ASP A 55 10.63 -1.68 3.78
CA ASP A 55 10.92 -1.90 2.38
C ASP A 55 9.68 -1.56 1.55
N SER A 56 9.88 -0.95 0.40
CA SER A 56 8.81 -0.54 -0.49
C SER A 56 9.07 -1.05 -1.90
N TYR A 57 8.02 -1.53 -2.53
CA TYR A 57 8.05 -1.98 -3.93
C TYR A 57 6.88 -1.36 -4.67
N GLY A 58 7.11 -0.92 -5.88
CA GLY A 58 6.10 -0.28 -6.70
C GLY A 58 6.54 1.06 -7.23
N PRO A 59 5.62 1.82 -7.83
CA PRO A 59 4.20 1.50 -7.99
C PRO A 59 3.92 0.44 -9.06
N MET A 60 2.98 -0.44 -8.78
CA MET A 60 2.47 -1.43 -9.72
C MET A 60 1.17 -0.90 -10.30
N LEU A 61 1.16 -0.58 -11.58
CA LEU A 61 0.00 0.01 -12.25
C LEU A 61 -1.02 -1.07 -12.61
N GLN A 62 -2.29 -0.71 -12.51
CA GLN A 62 -3.41 -1.59 -12.85
C GLN A 62 -4.25 -0.95 -13.95
N GLY A 63 -5.01 -1.76 -14.68
CA GLY A 63 -5.90 -1.29 -15.73
C GLY A 63 -5.28 -1.22 -17.12
N PHE A 64 -4.04 -1.61 -17.28
CA PHE A 64 -3.40 -1.73 -18.59
C PHE A 64 -3.57 -3.14 -19.15
N ASP A 65 -3.51 -3.25 -20.47
CA ASP A 65 -3.51 -4.53 -21.18
C ASP A 65 -2.13 -5.20 -21.18
N GLY A 66 -1.43 -5.06 -20.07
CA GLY A 66 -0.11 -5.61 -19.85
C GLY A 66 0.40 -5.20 -18.49
N ILE A 67 1.58 -5.65 -18.14
CA ILE A 67 2.20 -5.32 -16.86
C ILE A 67 3.05 -4.06 -17.02
N VAL A 68 2.69 -3.06 -16.24
CA VAL A 68 3.43 -1.79 -16.17
C VAL A 68 3.81 -1.53 -14.72
N CYS A 69 5.07 -1.22 -14.50
CA CYS A 69 5.60 -0.83 -13.20
C CYS A 69 6.44 0.43 -13.40
N ASP A 70 6.36 1.34 -12.48
CA ASP A 70 7.21 2.52 -12.44
C ASP A 70 8.20 2.40 -11.28
N CYS A 71 9.12 3.32 -11.17
CA CYS A 71 9.99 3.42 -10.01
C CYS A 71 10.35 4.87 -9.74
N SER A 72 10.57 5.18 -8.47
CA SER A 72 11.04 6.50 -8.06
C SER A 72 12.46 6.75 -8.57
N ARG A 73 12.75 7.99 -8.92
CA ARG A 73 14.13 8.41 -9.27
C ARG A 73 15.13 8.17 -8.16
N GLY A 74 14.69 8.14 -6.93
CA GLY A 74 15.51 7.86 -5.76
C GLY A 74 15.42 6.40 -5.28
N ALA A 75 14.86 5.50 -6.07
CA ALA A 75 14.71 4.11 -5.67
C ALA A 75 16.08 3.42 -5.52
N PRO A 76 16.30 2.70 -4.42
CA PRO A 76 17.51 1.90 -4.26
C PRO A 76 17.48 0.68 -5.21
N VAL A 77 18.64 0.10 -5.46
CA VAL A 77 18.78 -1.07 -6.35
C VAL A 77 17.89 -2.23 -5.91
N SER A 78 17.77 -2.46 -4.60
CA SER A 78 16.92 -3.51 -4.04
C SER A 78 15.44 -3.34 -4.41
N GLU A 79 14.95 -2.12 -4.39
CA GLU A 79 13.57 -1.80 -4.80
C GLU A 79 13.36 -2.05 -6.29
N ILE A 80 14.29 -1.58 -7.13
CA ILE A 80 14.25 -1.78 -8.59
C ILE A 80 14.26 -3.28 -8.92
N LYS A 81 15.13 -4.03 -8.28
CA LYS A 81 15.21 -5.48 -8.44
C LYS A 81 13.89 -6.16 -8.04
N GLY A 82 13.33 -5.78 -6.90
CA GLY A 82 12.05 -6.31 -6.43
C GLY A 82 10.90 -5.99 -7.40
N ASN A 83 10.88 -4.76 -7.92
CA ASN A 83 9.88 -4.34 -8.91
C ASN A 83 9.95 -5.17 -10.19
N ILE A 84 11.15 -5.49 -10.68
CA ILE A 84 11.34 -6.36 -11.84
C ILE A 84 10.81 -7.77 -11.57
N ILE A 85 11.13 -8.32 -10.40
CA ILE A 85 10.67 -9.66 -9.99
C ILE A 85 9.15 -9.71 -9.90
N ILE A 86 8.53 -8.75 -9.25
CA ILE A 86 7.07 -8.69 -9.11
C ILE A 86 6.40 -8.55 -10.47
N SER A 87 6.95 -7.71 -11.35
CA SER A 87 6.43 -7.53 -12.70
C SER A 87 6.52 -8.81 -13.52
N ALA A 88 7.62 -9.55 -13.42
CA ALA A 88 7.78 -10.85 -14.09
C ALA A 88 6.77 -11.88 -13.59
N VAL A 89 6.54 -11.95 -12.28
CA VAL A 89 5.55 -12.88 -11.69
C VAL A 89 4.14 -12.51 -12.15
N ARG A 90 3.80 -11.24 -12.19
CA ARG A 90 2.49 -10.77 -12.67
C ARG A 90 2.30 -11.09 -14.17
N ALA A 91 3.31 -10.87 -14.96
CA ALA A 91 3.27 -11.20 -16.40
C ALA A 91 3.06 -12.71 -16.62
N ALA A 92 3.77 -13.56 -15.90
CA ALA A 92 3.59 -15.00 -15.95
C ALA A 92 2.17 -15.42 -15.55
N ALA A 93 1.59 -14.78 -14.55
CA ALA A 93 0.22 -15.05 -14.10
C ALA A 93 -0.83 -14.68 -15.17
N LEU A 94 -0.58 -13.63 -15.98
CA LEU A 94 -1.46 -13.27 -17.09
C LEU A 94 -1.39 -14.26 -18.26
N GLU A 95 -0.24 -14.83 -18.51
CA GLU A 95 -0.04 -15.84 -19.58
C GLU A 95 -0.58 -17.23 -19.19
N GLY A 96 -0.65 -17.49 -17.92
CA GLY A 96 -1.14 -18.74 -17.36
C GLY A 96 -2.62 -18.71 -17.08
#